data_6e4fd8c33c2066d1ad8ebfccfb070c9a
#
_entry.id   6e4fd8c33c2066d1ad8ebfccfb070c9a
#
_cell.length_a   1.000
_cell.length_b   1.000
_cell.length_c   1.000
_cell.angle_alpha   90.00
_cell.angle_beta   90.00
_cell.angle_gamma   90.00
#
_symmetry.space_group_name_H-M   'P 1'
#
loop_
_entity.id
_entity.type
_entity.pdbx_description
1 polymer ?
#
loop_
_entity_poly.entity_id
_entity_poly.type
_entity_poly.pdbx_seq_one_letter_code
_entity_poly.pdbx_strand_id
1 'polypeptide(L)'
;VWPFETLLLARAHRDTLPALSGPERDALADILGRLTRRYNRLFDVPFPYSMGFHQPPTDGAAYPAWHLHAHFYPPLLRSATVRKFMVGYELLGQPQRDITPESAAARLRELPEE
;
A
#
# COMPACT_ATOMS: atom_id res chain seq x y z
N VAL A 1 5.88 7.10 5.21
CA VAL A 1 5.73 8.46 5.75
C VAL A 1 4.35 8.64 6.40
N TRP A 2 3.31 8.09 5.81
CA TRP A 2 1.96 8.10 6.36
C TRP A 2 1.69 6.87 7.20
N PRO A 3 0.88 6.96 8.29
CA PRO A 3 0.71 5.87 9.25
C PRO A 3 0.27 4.55 8.63
N PHE A 4 -0.66 4.59 7.68
CA PHE A 4 -1.22 3.40 7.06
C PHE A 4 -0.76 3.20 5.60
N GLU A 5 0.22 3.98 5.16
CA GLU A 5 0.89 3.75 3.88
C GLU A 5 1.51 2.35 3.86
N THR A 6 1.27 1.62 2.80
CA THR A 6 1.77 0.26 2.64
C THR A 6 2.54 0.14 1.33
N LEU A 7 3.71 -0.46 1.42
CA LEU A 7 4.53 -0.85 0.28
C LEU A 7 4.41 -2.37 0.09
N LEU A 8 3.99 -2.78 -1.09
CA LEU A 8 3.87 -4.17 -1.47
C LEU A 8 4.89 -4.50 -2.54
N LEU A 9 5.67 -5.56 -2.33
CA LEU A 9 6.67 -6.02 -3.28
C LEU A 9 6.83 -7.55 -3.20
N ALA A 10 7.28 -8.16 -4.30
CA ALA A 10 7.60 -9.59 -4.34
C ALA A 10 8.89 -9.87 -3.55
N ARG A 11 9.01 -11.05 -2.95
CA ARG A 11 10.26 -11.50 -2.33
C ARG A 11 11.34 -11.80 -3.37
N ALA A 12 10.94 -12.37 -4.49
CA ALA A 12 11.83 -12.56 -5.63
C ALA A 12 11.97 -11.25 -6.41
N HIS A 13 13.14 -11.00 -6.98
CA HIS A 13 13.34 -9.82 -7.83
C HIS A 13 12.50 -9.94 -9.10
N ARG A 14 11.57 -9.02 -9.27
CA ARG A 14 10.72 -8.86 -10.46
C ARG A 14 10.67 -7.39 -10.80
N ASP A 15 10.76 -7.06 -12.05
CA ASP A 15 10.76 -5.67 -12.53
C ASP A 15 9.39 -5.21 -13.03
N THR A 16 8.60 -6.11 -13.60
CA THR A 16 7.32 -5.78 -14.24
C THR A 16 6.21 -6.75 -13.84
N LEU A 17 4.95 -6.32 -13.99
CA LEU A 17 3.79 -7.21 -13.81
C LEU A 17 3.79 -8.39 -14.79
N PRO A 18 4.09 -8.23 -16.08
CA PRO A 18 4.19 -9.36 -17.00
C PRO A 18 5.25 -10.39 -16.61
N ALA A 19 6.30 -10.01 -15.89
CA ALA A 19 7.36 -10.92 -15.44
C ALA A 19 6.93 -11.87 -14.32
N LEU A 20 5.78 -11.64 -13.69
CA LEU A 20 5.24 -12.51 -12.66
C LEU A 20 4.78 -13.85 -13.25
N SER A 21 5.16 -14.96 -12.62
CA SER A 21 4.62 -16.28 -12.92
C SER A 21 3.15 -16.40 -12.52
N GLY A 22 2.47 -17.47 -12.96
CA GLY A 22 1.10 -17.77 -12.55
C GLY A 22 0.94 -17.82 -11.03
N PRO A 23 1.73 -18.65 -10.31
CA PRO A 23 1.69 -18.70 -8.85
C PRO A 23 1.99 -17.34 -8.17
N GLU A 24 2.89 -16.53 -8.73
CA GLU A 24 3.18 -15.20 -8.20
C GLU A 24 2.00 -14.23 -8.38
N ARG A 25 1.26 -14.33 -9.49
CA ARG A 25 0.03 -13.55 -9.70
C ARG A 25 -1.09 -13.95 -8.74
N ASP A 26 -1.24 -15.24 -8.48
CA ASP A 26 -2.20 -15.74 -7.49
C ASP A 26 -1.86 -15.26 -6.08
N ALA A 27 -0.59 -15.30 -5.71
CA ALA A 27 -0.10 -14.77 -4.43
C ALA A 27 -0.31 -13.26 -4.32
N LEU A 28 -0.11 -12.52 -5.42
CA LEU A 28 -0.39 -11.08 -5.47
C LEU A 28 -1.89 -10.81 -5.25
N ALA A 29 -2.76 -11.56 -5.91
CA ALA A 29 -4.21 -11.42 -5.72
C ALA A 29 -4.63 -11.72 -4.26
N ASP A 30 -4.05 -12.75 -3.65
CA ASP A 30 -4.31 -13.09 -2.25
C ASP A 30 -3.91 -11.95 -1.30
N ILE A 31 -2.67 -11.47 -1.41
CA ILE A 31 -2.19 -10.40 -0.50
C ILE A 31 -2.94 -9.09 -0.70
N LEU A 32 -3.36 -8.75 -1.92
CA LEU A 32 -4.20 -7.58 -2.19
C LEU A 32 -5.55 -7.72 -1.48
N GLY A 33 -6.19 -8.88 -1.58
CA GLY A 33 -7.44 -9.16 -0.88
C GLY A 33 -7.30 -9.07 0.63
N ARG A 34 -6.24 -9.63 1.21
CA ARG A 34 -5.95 -9.58 2.65
C ARG A 34 -5.72 -8.16 3.13
N LEU A 35 -4.90 -7.39 2.42
CA LEU A 35 -4.60 -6.00 2.77
C LEU A 35 -5.85 -5.11 2.74
N THR A 36 -6.66 -5.22 1.69
CA THR A 36 -7.87 -4.41 1.55
C THR A 36 -8.93 -4.77 2.60
N ARG A 37 -9.05 -6.04 2.98
CA ARG A 37 -9.92 -6.44 4.10
C ARG A 37 -9.44 -5.83 5.42
N ARG A 38 -8.14 -5.83 5.70
CA ARG A 38 -7.59 -5.15 6.88
C ARG A 38 -7.86 -3.66 6.89
N TYR A 39 -7.71 -2.99 5.76
CA TYR A 39 -8.05 -1.57 5.63
C TYR A 39 -9.52 -1.31 5.97
N ASN A 40 -10.44 -2.12 5.46
CA ASN A 40 -11.86 -1.98 5.77
C ASN A 40 -12.19 -2.22 7.26
N ARG A 41 -11.41 -3.05 7.94
CA ARG A 41 -11.56 -3.31 9.38
C ARG A 41 -10.93 -2.25 10.27
N LEU A 42 -10.06 -1.41 9.73
CA LEU A 42 -9.29 -0.44 10.51
C LEU A 42 -10.17 0.54 11.30
N PHE A 43 -11.26 1.00 10.68
CA PHE A 43 -12.28 1.84 11.32
C PHE A 43 -13.70 1.31 11.10
N ASP A 44 -13.81 0.07 10.70
CA ASP A 44 -15.06 -0.63 10.40
C ASP A 44 -15.95 0.11 9.37
N VAL A 45 -15.31 0.68 8.39
CA VAL A 45 -15.94 1.37 7.25
C VAL A 45 -15.14 1.05 5.98
N PRO A 46 -15.73 1.17 4.79
CA PRO A 46 -14.97 1.13 3.54
C PRO A 46 -13.84 2.14 3.59
N PHE A 47 -12.59 1.66 3.54
CA PHE A 47 -11.42 2.50 3.72
C PHE A 47 -10.97 3.08 2.38
N PRO A 48 -10.99 4.41 2.20
CA PRO A 48 -10.54 5.01 0.96
C PRO A 48 -9.02 4.91 0.83
N TYR A 49 -8.53 4.61 -0.35
CA TYR A 49 -7.09 4.63 -0.66
C TYR A 49 -6.87 4.92 -2.14
N SER A 50 -5.71 5.47 -2.44
CA SER A 50 -5.15 5.46 -3.78
C SER A 50 -4.04 4.44 -3.84
N MET A 51 -3.87 3.77 -4.96
CA MET A 51 -2.77 2.81 -5.13
C MET A 51 -2.26 2.83 -6.56
N GLY A 52 -1.03 2.40 -6.74
CA GLY A 52 -0.45 2.23 -8.05
C GLY A 52 0.73 1.28 -8.02
N PHE A 53 0.94 0.58 -9.14
CA PHE A 53 2.15 -0.19 -9.38
C PHE A 53 3.19 0.68 -10.05
N HIS A 54 4.43 0.61 -9.55
CA HIS A 54 5.58 1.25 -10.17
C HIS A 54 6.40 0.21 -10.92
N GLN A 55 6.45 0.37 -12.22
CA GLN A 55 7.25 -0.41 -13.15
C GLN A 55 8.40 0.47 -13.68
N PRO A 56 9.45 -0.12 -14.29
CA PRO A 56 10.55 0.68 -14.83
C PRO A 56 10.05 1.65 -15.89
N PRO A 57 10.77 2.75 -16.12
CA PRO A 57 10.49 3.67 -17.22
C PRO A 57 10.42 2.97 -18.58
N THR A 58 9.56 3.45 -19.47
CA THR A 58 9.34 2.88 -20.79
C THR A 58 10.14 3.58 -21.90
N ASP A 59 11.30 4.11 -21.55
CA ASP A 59 12.19 4.86 -22.44
C ASP A 59 13.15 3.98 -23.27
N GLY A 60 13.06 2.65 -23.09
CA GLY A 60 13.92 1.69 -23.77
C GLY A 60 15.26 1.43 -23.08
N ALA A 61 15.57 2.13 -21.98
CA ALA A 61 16.79 1.88 -21.22
C ALA A 61 16.62 0.66 -20.28
N ALA A 62 17.75 0.08 -19.88
CA ALA A 62 17.77 -1.02 -18.93
C ALA A 62 17.84 -0.49 -17.49
N TYR A 63 17.02 -1.05 -16.61
CA TYR A 63 16.95 -0.72 -15.19
C TYR A 63 17.10 -1.98 -14.33
N PRO A 64 18.29 -2.62 -14.28
CA PRO A 64 18.46 -3.93 -13.66
C PRO A 64 18.23 -3.93 -12.14
N ALA A 65 18.35 -2.78 -11.50
CA ALA A 65 18.06 -2.64 -10.07
C ALA A 65 16.58 -2.37 -9.76
N TRP A 66 15.74 -2.21 -10.79
CA TRP A 66 14.33 -1.92 -10.57
C TRP A 66 13.62 -3.14 -9.96
N HIS A 67 12.82 -2.87 -8.95
CA HIS A 67 11.97 -3.88 -8.33
C HIS A 67 10.53 -3.41 -8.38
N LEU A 68 9.65 -4.21 -9.01
CA LEU A 68 8.21 -3.97 -9.07
C LEU A 68 7.65 -3.79 -7.66
N HIS A 69 6.95 -2.70 -7.43
CA HIS A 69 6.32 -2.43 -6.16
C HIS A 69 5.00 -1.68 -6.35
N ALA A 70 4.12 -1.84 -5.38
CA ALA A 70 2.88 -1.09 -5.30
C ALA A 70 2.87 -0.25 -4.03
N HIS A 71 2.45 0.99 -4.16
CA HIS A 71 2.16 1.87 -3.05
C HIS A 71 0.66 1.95 -2.81
N PHE A 72 0.27 1.87 -1.56
CA PHE A 72 -1.06 2.21 -1.08
C PHE A 72 -0.98 3.48 -0.28
N TYR A 73 -1.71 4.51 -0.69
CA TYR A 73 -1.76 5.81 -0.05
C TYR A 73 -3.17 6.04 0.51
N PRO A 74 -3.47 5.53 1.71
CA PRO A 74 -4.73 5.85 2.34
C PRO A 74 -4.69 7.28 2.88
N PRO A 75 -5.77 8.05 2.74
CA PRO A 75 -5.89 9.32 3.43
C PRO A 75 -5.91 9.08 4.94
N LEU A 76 -5.53 10.09 5.70
CA LEU A 76 -5.55 10.01 7.15
C LEU A 76 -6.98 9.92 7.65
N LEU A 77 -7.34 8.78 8.25
CA LEU A 77 -8.56 8.59 9.01
C LEU A 77 -8.21 8.45 10.49
N ARG A 78 -8.74 9.32 11.32
CA ARG A 78 -8.59 9.26 12.79
C ARG A 78 -9.67 8.40 13.43
N SER A 79 -10.85 8.37 12.83
CA SER A 79 -12.00 7.60 13.29
C SER A 79 -12.99 7.38 12.14
N ALA A 80 -14.00 6.54 12.37
CA ALA A 80 -15.07 6.32 11.41
C ALA A 80 -15.91 7.58 11.15
N THR A 81 -16.00 8.50 12.12
CA THR A 81 -16.86 9.68 12.07
C THR A 81 -16.12 10.95 11.65
N VAL A 82 -14.83 11.05 11.99
CA VAL A 82 -14.00 12.20 11.63
C VAL A 82 -13.01 11.78 10.56
N ARG A 83 -13.30 12.17 9.33
CA ARG A 83 -12.44 11.91 8.17
C ARG A 83 -11.60 13.14 7.88
N LYS A 84 -10.31 12.97 7.85
CA LYS A 84 -9.39 13.98 7.34
C LYS A 84 -8.71 13.41 6.10
N PHE A 85 -9.04 13.98 4.97
CA PHE A 85 -8.44 13.61 3.70
C PHE A 85 -7.22 14.50 3.46
N MET A 86 -6.15 13.85 3.04
CA MET A 86 -4.93 14.52 2.61
C MET A 86 -4.72 14.22 1.14
N VAL A 87 -4.45 15.24 0.36
CA VAL A 87 -4.28 15.14 -1.09
C VAL A 87 -3.04 15.89 -1.54
N GLY A 88 -2.51 15.49 -2.70
CA GLY A 88 -1.40 16.19 -3.33
C GLY A 88 -0.18 16.35 -2.44
N TYR A 89 0.14 17.55 -2.09
CA TYR A 89 1.35 17.90 -1.34
C TYR A 89 1.44 17.19 0.02
N GLU A 90 0.36 17.11 0.76
CA GLU A 90 0.35 16.47 2.09
C GLU A 90 0.65 14.97 2.01
N LEU A 91 0.16 14.28 0.97
CA LEU A 91 0.47 12.86 0.75
C LEU A 91 1.94 12.63 0.39
N LEU A 92 2.54 13.56 -0.31
CA LEU A 92 3.88 13.39 -0.88
C LEU A 92 4.97 14.10 -0.08
N GLY A 93 4.64 15.18 0.63
CA GLY A 93 5.62 16.07 1.21
C GLY A 93 5.60 16.23 2.73
N GLN A 94 4.54 15.80 3.44
CA GLN A 94 4.46 15.98 4.87
C GLN A 94 4.43 14.65 5.64
N PRO A 95 5.33 14.45 6.61
CA PRO A 95 5.25 13.30 7.50
C PRO A 95 4.06 13.43 8.46
N GLN A 96 3.40 12.31 8.74
CA GLN A 96 2.39 12.23 9.78
C GLN A 96 3.03 12.39 11.17
N ARG A 97 2.39 13.14 12.05
CA ARG A 97 2.90 13.45 13.39
C ARG A 97 2.12 12.80 14.52
N ASP A 98 0.87 12.38 14.28
CA ASP A 98 -0.03 11.93 15.34
C ASP A 98 0.10 10.42 15.63
N ILE A 99 0.50 9.63 14.65
CA ILE A 99 0.62 8.17 14.74
C ILE A 99 1.95 7.76 14.13
N THR A 100 2.71 6.94 14.84
CA THR A 100 3.98 6.42 14.29
C THR A 100 3.73 5.28 13.30
N PRO A 101 4.61 5.06 12.32
CA PRO A 101 4.52 3.91 11.43
C PRO A 101 4.49 2.57 12.15
N GLU A 102 5.20 2.45 13.25
CA GLU A 102 5.26 1.22 14.06
C GLU A 102 3.93 0.91 14.72
N SER A 103 3.28 1.91 15.33
CA SER A 103 1.95 1.72 15.94
C SER A 103 0.88 1.45 14.90
N ALA A 104 0.96 2.09 13.73
CA ALA A 104 0.06 1.83 12.61
C ALA A 104 0.24 0.41 12.05
N ALA A 105 1.48 -0.05 11.91
CA ALA A 105 1.78 -1.41 11.46
C ALA A 105 1.32 -2.46 12.49
N ALA A 106 1.50 -2.20 13.78
CA ALA A 106 0.99 -3.08 14.82
C ALA A 106 -0.53 -3.21 14.74
N ARG A 107 -1.22 -2.08 14.65
CA ARG A 107 -2.69 -2.06 14.52
C ARG A 107 -3.18 -2.81 13.28
N LEU A 108 -2.53 -2.64 12.14
CA LEU A 108 -2.91 -3.39 10.92
C LEU A 108 -2.70 -4.90 11.08
N ARG A 109 -1.65 -5.33 11.79
CA ARG A 109 -1.40 -6.77 12.03
C ARG A 109 -2.44 -7.43 12.92
N GLU A 110 -3.01 -6.68 13.86
CA GLU A 110 -4.03 -7.18 14.79
C GLU A 110 -5.42 -7.31 14.17
N LEU A 111 -5.67 -6.69 13.02
CA LEU A 111 -6.96 -6.73 12.36
C LEU A 111 -7.18 -8.06 11.64
N PRO A 112 -8.40 -8.63 11.70
CA PRO A 112 -8.72 -9.85 10.99
C PRO A 112 -8.64 -9.67 9.47
N GLU A 113 -8.31 -10.75 8.80
CA GLU A 113 -8.21 -10.81 7.33
C GLU A 113 -9.50 -11.31 6.67
N GLU A 114 -10.49 -11.61 7.47
CA GLU A 114 -11.81 -12.12 7.04
C GLU A 114 -12.82 -11.01 6.72
#